data_674e330677e989f30ced2b6e20b63361
#
_entry.id   674e330677e989f30ced2b6e20b63361
#
_cell.length_a   1.000
_cell.length_b   1.000
_cell.length_c   1.000
_cell.angle_alpha   90.00
_cell.angle_beta   90.00
_cell.angle_gamma   90.00
#
_symmetry.space_group_name_H-M   'P 1'
#
loop_
_entity.id
_entity.type
_entity.pdbx_description
1 polymer ?
#
loop_
_entity_poly.entity_id
_entity_poly.type
_entity_poly.pdbx_seq_one_letter_code
_entity_poly.pdbx_strand_id
1 'polypeptide(L)'
;MRKHLLSFFLLVISLVCRAHDGENFVASDLFASLQPGDKAALLMVHFGTTHDDTRALTIDAINQKAKEAFKDVELREAWTSRIVMRRLKARGIEKLNPIEALEKLKADGYTHILIQSTNIIEGIEMESLRKDVATMKSSFKEIRIGNPLLYTPEDYEAVIAAIIKNGAKEGATLLVGHGTYT
;
A
#
# COMPACT_ATOMS: atom_id res chain seq x y z
N MET A 1 -4.07 -26.27 -43.30
CA MET A 1 -5.03 -26.02 -42.19
C MET A 1 -4.44 -26.10 -40.78
N ARG A 2 -3.43 -26.93 -40.49
CA ARG A 2 -2.85 -27.07 -39.15
C ARG A 2 -2.03 -25.85 -38.65
N LYS A 3 -1.38 -25.09 -39.54
CA LYS A 3 -0.56 -23.93 -39.19
C LYS A 3 -1.38 -22.71 -38.76
N HIS A 4 -2.57 -22.53 -39.28
CA HIS A 4 -3.45 -21.41 -38.91
C HIS A 4 -4.18 -21.64 -37.58
N LEU A 5 -4.43 -22.90 -37.21
CA LEU A 5 -5.04 -23.26 -35.93
C LEU A 5 -4.09 -23.00 -34.76
N LEU A 6 -2.79 -23.28 -34.96
CA LEU A 6 -1.76 -23.01 -33.94
C LEU A 6 -1.52 -21.50 -33.71
N SER A 7 -1.60 -20.72 -34.81
CA SER A 7 -1.45 -19.26 -34.74
C SER A 7 -2.64 -18.61 -34.03
N PHE A 8 -3.86 -19.15 -34.24
CA PHE A 8 -5.06 -18.66 -33.58
C PHE A 8 -5.08 -19.03 -32.09
N PHE A 9 -4.56 -20.21 -31.74
CA PHE A 9 -4.46 -20.65 -30.35
C PHE A 9 -3.40 -19.85 -29.56
N LEU A 10 -2.27 -19.53 -30.20
CA LEU A 10 -1.26 -18.63 -29.62
C LEU A 10 -1.77 -17.19 -29.45
N LEU A 11 -2.59 -16.70 -30.39
CA LEU A 11 -3.20 -15.37 -30.29
C LEU A 11 -4.23 -15.31 -29.17
N VAL A 12 -5.02 -16.37 -28.95
CA VAL A 12 -6.00 -16.45 -27.86
C VAL A 12 -5.29 -16.56 -26.50
N ILE A 13 -4.17 -17.29 -26.41
CA ILE A 13 -3.37 -17.39 -25.18
C ILE A 13 -2.72 -16.03 -24.85
N SER A 14 -2.24 -15.31 -25.87
CA SER A 14 -1.69 -13.95 -25.64
C SER A 14 -2.77 -12.92 -25.26
N LEU A 15 -4.02 -13.10 -25.67
CA LEU A 15 -5.14 -12.27 -25.20
C LEU A 15 -5.57 -12.60 -23.76
N VAL A 16 -5.49 -13.86 -23.35
CA VAL A 16 -5.85 -14.27 -21.98
C VAL A 16 -4.78 -13.87 -20.97
N CYS A 17 -3.49 -13.86 -21.36
CA CYS A 17 -2.42 -13.33 -20.52
C CYS A 17 -2.45 -11.79 -20.36
N ARG A 18 -3.11 -11.05 -21.24
CA ARG A 18 -3.29 -9.59 -21.10
C ARG A 18 -4.47 -9.20 -20.21
N ALA A 19 -5.32 -10.12 -19.81
CA ALA A 19 -6.47 -9.86 -18.95
C ALA A 19 -6.08 -9.74 -17.44
N HIS A 20 -4.80 -9.87 -17.09
CA HIS A 20 -4.28 -9.64 -15.73
C HIS A 20 -3.25 -8.50 -15.66
N ASP A 21 -2.98 -7.83 -16.77
CA ASP A 21 -2.24 -6.56 -16.74
C ASP A 21 -3.18 -5.48 -16.18
N GLY A 22 -3.10 -5.32 -14.86
CA GLY A 22 -3.44 -4.16 -14.06
C GLY A 22 -4.25 -3.03 -14.69
N GLU A 23 -5.50 -3.27 -15.09
CA GLU A 23 -6.39 -2.18 -15.52
C GLU A 23 -6.60 -1.10 -14.45
N ASN A 24 -6.03 -1.28 -13.25
CA ASN A 24 -6.18 -0.36 -12.12
C ASN A 24 -4.89 0.36 -11.71
N PHE A 25 -3.73 0.04 -12.28
CA PHE A 25 -2.48 0.73 -11.98
C PHE A 25 -2.09 1.66 -13.13
N VAL A 26 -2.27 2.95 -12.93
CA VAL A 26 -1.70 3.98 -13.79
C VAL A 26 -0.51 4.58 -13.06
N ALA A 27 0.68 4.30 -13.53
CA ALA A 27 1.88 5.00 -13.07
C ALA A 27 1.70 6.49 -13.38
N SER A 28 1.61 7.31 -12.34
CA SER A 28 1.39 8.74 -12.49
C SER A 28 2.11 9.49 -11.38
N ASP A 29 2.69 10.60 -11.75
CA ASP A 29 3.24 11.55 -10.80
C ASP A 29 2.12 12.47 -10.29
N LEU A 30 1.61 12.17 -9.09
CA LEU A 30 0.61 12.99 -8.41
C LEU A 30 1.10 14.43 -8.21
N PHE A 31 2.40 14.58 -7.98
CA PHE A 31 2.98 15.89 -7.65
C PHE A 31 3.21 16.76 -8.87
N ALA A 32 3.24 16.18 -10.08
CA ALA A 32 3.34 16.94 -11.32
C ALA A 32 2.10 17.81 -11.62
N SER A 33 0.96 17.50 -11.00
CA SER A 33 -0.30 18.25 -11.17
C SER A 33 -0.45 19.43 -10.21
N LEU A 34 0.45 19.61 -9.24
CA LEU A 34 0.37 20.66 -8.22
C LEU A 34 0.41 22.05 -8.85
N GLN A 35 -0.51 22.90 -8.42
CA GLN A 35 -0.60 24.31 -8.78
C GLN A 35 -0.18 25.19 -7.61
N PRO A 36 0.17 26.47 -7.83
CA PRO A 36 0.46 27.39 -6.75
C PRO A 36 -0.67 27.43 -5.72
N GLY A 37 -0.33 27.20 -4.46
CA GLY A 37 -1.28 27.11 -3.34
C GLY A 37 -1.78 25.70 -3.03
N ASP A 38 -1.46 24.69 -3.85
CA ASP A 38 -1.75 23.30 -3.53
C ASP A 38 -0.77 22.75 -2.50
N LYS A 39 -1.28 21.84 -1.66
CA LYS A 39 -0.48 21.13 -0.66
C LYS A 39 -0.62 19.65 -0.87
N ALA A 40 0.50 18.93 -0.88
CA ALA A 40 0.54 17.48 -0.99
C ALA A 40 0.92 16.82 0.33
N ALA A 41 0.34 15.66 0.59
CA ALA A 41 0.69 14.81 1.72
C ALA A 41 0.79 13.34 1.32
N LEU A 42 1.69 12.62 1.98
CA LEU A 42 1.80 11.17 1.96
C LEU A 42 1.16 10.62 3.24
N LEU A 43 0.09 9.83 3.10
CA LEU A 43 -0.55 9.12 4.19
C LEU A 43 -0.11 7.66 4.17
N MET A 44 0.75 7.30 5.13
CA MET A 44 1.15 5.91 5.34
C MET A 44 0.08 5.19 6.16
N VAL A 45 -0.40 4.05 5.67
CA VAL A 45 -1.47 3.29 6.32
C VAL A 45 -0.95 1.93 6.75
N HIS A 46 -1.10 1.64 8.05
CA HIS A 46 -0.59 0.44 8.69
C HIS A 46 -1.73 -0.34 9.35
N PHE A 47 -1.61 -1.65 9.42
CA PHE A 47 -2.48 -2.45 10.29
C PHE A 47 -2.29 -2.05 11.75
N GLY A 48 -1.03 -1.86 12.16
CA GLY A 48 -0.64 -1.45 13.49
C GLY A 48 -0.21 -2.61 14.40
N THR A 49 0.40 -2.26 15.52
CA THR A 49 0.84 -3.20 16.56
C THR A 49 0.75 -2.56 17.94
N THR A 50 0.53 -3.38 18.98
CA THR A 50 0.60 -2.93 20.38
C THR A 50 1.99 -3.09 21.01
N HIS A 51 2.94 -3.68 20.28
CA HIS A 51 4.31 -3.94 20.71
C HIS A 51 5.22 -2.80 20.26
N ASP A 52 5.79 -2.08 21.19
CA ASP A 52 6.58 -0.86 20.90
C ASP A 52 7.90 -1.18 20.20
N ASP A 53 8.56 -2.28 20.55
CA ASP A 53 9.77 -2.78 19.90
C ASP A 53 9.52 -3.19 18.46
N THR A 54 8.44 -3.94 18.21
CA THR A 54 8.01 -4.32 16.86
C THR A 54 7.66 -3.08 16.03
N ARG A 55 6.95 -2.10 16.62
CA ARG A 55 6.62 -0.86 15.92
C ARG A 55 7.88 -0.12 15.49
N ALA A 56 8.85 0.02 16.39
CA ALA A 56 10.09 0.72 16.10
C ALA A 56 10.90 0.09 14.96
N LEU A 57 10.96 -1.26 14.95
CA LEU A 57 11.71 -2.01 13.94
C LEU A 57 10.99 -2.14 12.58
N THR A 58 9.70 -1.88 12.52
CA THR A 58 8.89 -2.06 11.31
C THR A 58 8.21 -0.76 10.87
N ILE A 59 7.14 -0.35 11.51
CA ILE A 59 6.31 0.80 11.12
C ILE A 59 7.13 2.09 11.13
N ASP A 60 7.81 2.38 12.24
CA ASP A 60 8.58 3.60 12.40
C ASP A 60 9.77 3.63 11.41
N ALA A 61 10.41 2.47 11.18
CA ALA A 61 11.50 2.35 10.20
C ALA A 61 11.02 2.56 8.76
N ILE A 62 9.84 2.04 8.38
CA ILE A 62 9.24 2.26 7.06
C ILE A 62 8.86 3.74 6.91
N ASN A 63 8.22 4.34 7.91
CA ASN A 63 7.85 5.75 7.89
C ASN A 63 9.07 6.66 7.76
N GLN A 64 10.17 6.32 8.45
CA GLN A 64 11.42 7.07 8.33
C GLN A 64 11.99 7.00 6.90
N LYS A 65 12.00 5.83 6.28
CA LYS A 65 12.43 5.69 4.87
C LYS A 65 11.52 6.43 3.90
N ALA A 66 10.21 6.39 4.12
CA ALA A 66 9.27 7.16 3.31
C ALA A 66 9.52 8.67 3.45
N LYS A 67 9.76 9.15 4.65
CA LYS A 67 10.09 10.55 4.91
C LYS A 67 11.42 10.99 4.27
N GLU A 68 12.40 10.11 4.24
CA GLU A 68 13.68 10.36 3.56
C GLU A 68 13.52 10.41 2.04
N ALA A 69 12.64 9.58 1.48
CA ALA A 69 12.37 9.54 0.05
C ALA A 69 11.51 10.74 -0.42
N PHE A 70 10.60 11.23 0.41
CA PHE A 70 9.66 12.33 0.12
C PHE A 70 9.90 13.52 1.06
N LYS A 71 11.11 14.09 1.03
CA LYS A 71 11.56 15.12 2.00
C LYS A 71 10.69 16.37 2.02
N ASP A 72 10.12 16.75 0.88
CA ASP A 72 9.35 17.98 0.72
C ASP A 72 7.84 17.75 0.81
N VAL A 73 7.42 16.54 1.22
CA VAL A 73 6.03 16.15 1.35
C VAL A 73 5.70 15.87 2.81
N GLU A 74 4.59 16.41 3.30
CA GLU A 74 4.10 16.10 4.64
C GLU A 74 3.77 14.61 4.75
N LEU A 75 4.34 13.93 5.73
CA LEU A 75 4.03 12.53 6.02
C LEU A 75 3.13 12.44 7.23
N ARG A 76 2.00 11.77 7.06
CA ARG A 76 1.06 11.39 8.12
C ARG A 76 0.89 9.88 8.16
N GLU A 77 0.39 9.37 9.27
CA GLU A 77 0.07 7.95 9.40
C GLU A 77 -1.38 7.71 9.82
N ALA A 78 -1.92 6.57 9.41
CA ALA A 78 -3.19 6.05 9.87
C ALA A 78 -3.08 4.54 10.13
N TRP A 79 -3.97 4.03 10.99
CA TRP A 79 -3.97 2.65 11.42
C TRP A 79 -5.35 2.00 11.16
N THR A 80 -5.37 0.74 10.69
CA THR A 80 -6.64 0.08 10.33
C THR A 80 -7.19 -0.81 11.43
N SER A 81 -6.31 -1.41 12.27
CA SER A 81 -6.76 -2.34 13.31
C SER A 81 -7.44 -1.63 14.49
N ARG A 82 -8.75 -1.67 14.53
CA ARG A 82 -9.56 -1.11 15.63
C ARG A 82 -9.18 -1.70 16.99
N ILE A 83 -8.82 -2.99 17.03
CA ILE A 83 -8.41 -3.68 18.25
C ILE A 83 -7.09 -3.09 18.76
N VAL A 84 -6.12 -2.92 17.88
CA VAL A 84 -4.82 -2.34 18.22
C VAL A 84 -5.00 -0.90 18.69
N MET A 85 -5.71 -0.07 17.95
CA MET A 85 -5.97 1.32 18.31
C MET A 85 -6.67 1.44 19.68
N ARG A 86 -7.67 0.60 19.95
CA ARG A 86 -8.35 0.58 21.26
C ARG A 86 -7.40 0.23 22.40
N ARG A 87 -6.53 -0.77 22.21
CA ARG A 87 -5.53 -1.16 23.23
C ARG A 87 -4.48 -0.07 23.46
N LEU A 88 -4.04 0.62 22.41
CA LEU A 88 -3.12 1.75 22.53
C LEU A 88 -3.79 2.94 23.24
N LYS A 89 -5.05 3.24 22.92
CA LYS A 89 -5.80 4.30 23.58
C LYS A 89 -5.94 4.07 25.09
N ALA A 90 -6.11 2.82 25.53
CA ALA A 90 -6.09 2.46 26.94
C ALA A 90 -4.71 2.72 27.63
N ARG A 91 -3.64 2.83 26.83
CA ARG A 91 -2.28 3.22 27.28
C ARG A 91 -2.01 4.72 27.10
N GLY A 92 -3.01 5.54 26.73
CA GLY A 92 -2.85 6.97 26.47
C GLY A 92 -2.25 7.29 25.10
N ILE A 93 -2.15 6.32 24.17
CA ILE A 93 -1.59 6.50 22.83
C ILE A 93 -2.76 6.53 21.83
N GLU A 94 -3.01 7.70 21.26
CA GLU A 94 -4.05 7.85 20.22
C GLU A 94 -3.45 7.64 18.83
N LYS A 95 -4.19 6.89 18.01
CA LYS A 95 -3.91 6.67 16.59
C LYS A 95 -5.19 6.91 15.80
N LEU A 96 -5.05 7.54 14.64
CA LEU A 96 -6.16 7.85 13.75
C LEU A 96 -6.43 6.68 12.81
N ASN A 97 -7.70 6.42 12.50
CA ASN A 97 -8.05 5.57 11.37
C ASN A 97 -7.91 6.34 10.04
N PRO A 98 -8.01 5.66 8.86
CA PRO A 98 -7.83 6.33 7.58
C PRO A 98 -8.78 7.51 7.33
N ILE A 99 -10.05 7.39 7.72
CA ILE A 99 -11.03 8.48 7.54
C ILE A 99 -10.66 9.67 8.43
N GLU A 100 -10.41 9.44 9.71
CA GLU A 100 -10.01 10.50 10.66
C GLU A 100 -8.73 11.22 10.22
N ALA A 101 -7.75 10.46 9.68
CA ALA A 101 -6.52 11.05 9.16
C ALA A 101 -6.77 11.90 7.91
N LEU A 102 -7.64 11.45 7.00
CA LEU A 102 -8.03 12.21 5.81
C LEU A 102 -8.83 13.46 6.18
N GLU A 103 -9.77 13.38 7.12
CA GLU A 103 -10.50 14.54 7.62
C GLU A 103 -9.56 15.61 8.19
N LYS A 104 -8.54 15.17 8.94
CA LYS A 104 -7.52 16.07 9.48
C LYS A 104 -6.66 16.69 8.39
N LEU A 105 -6.23 15.92 7.39
CA LEU A 105 -5.50 16.44 6.22
C LEU A 105 -6.33 17.49 5.46
N LYS A 106 -7.63 17.23 5.27
CA LYS A 106 -8.56 18.19 4.68
C LYS A 106 -8.65 19.48 5.49
N ALA A 107 -8.81 19.37 6.80
CA ALA A 107 -8.89 20.51 7.71
C ALA A 107 -7.60 21.36 7.71
N ASP A 108 -6.44 20.71 7.55
CA ASP A 108 -5.12 21.34 7.44
C ASP A 108 -4.85 21.94 6.03
N GLY A 109 -5.82 21.82 5.10
CA GLY A 109 -5.80 22.42 3.76
C GLY A 109 -4.98 21.65 2.73
N TYR A 110 -4.72 20.34 2.93
CA TYR A 110 -4.09 19.50 1.92
C TYR A 110 -5.08 19.21 0.79
N THR A 111 -4.57 19.28 -0.45
CA THR A 111 -5.37 19.16 -1.69
C THR A 111 -5.07 17.91 -2.48
N HIS A 112 -3.84 17.38 -2.34
CA HIS A 112 -3.35 16.21 -3.06
C HIS A 112 -2.84 15.18 -2.05
N ILE A 113 -3.41 13.98 -2.08
CA ILE A 113 -3.09 12.93 -1.12
C ILE A 113 -2.59 11.68 -1.86
N LEU A 114 -1.39 11.25 -1.54
CA LEU A 114 -0.88 9.93 -1.87
C LEU A 114 -1.04 9.03 -0.65
N ILE A 115 -1.73 7.91 -0.80
CA ILE A 115 -1.90 6.92 0.27
C ILE A 115 -1.05 5.70 -0.06
N GLN A 116 -0.20 5.29 0.87
CA GLN A 116 0.55 4.05 0.77
C GLN A 116 0.23 3.14 1.93
N SER A 117 -0.37 2.00 1.64
CA SER A 117 -0.56 0.93 2.62
C SER A 117 0.71 0.07 2.76
N THR A 118 0.93 -0.44 3.96
CA THR A 118 1.94 -1.47 4.23
C THR A 118 1.37 -2.89 4.23
N ASN A 119 0.17 -3.08 3.72
CA ASN A 119 -0.39 -4.41 3.51
C ASN A 119 0.43 -5.21 2.49
N ILE A 120 0.55 -6.50 2.73
CA ILE A 120 1.36 -7.37 1.88
C ILE A 120 0.60 -7.80 0.63
N ILE A 121 -0.70 -8.04 0.75
CA ILE A 121 -1.57 -8.54 -0.34
C ILE A 121 -2.81 -7.67 -0.52
N GLU A 122 -3.44 -7.79 -1.68
CA GLU A 122 -4.78 -7.27 -1.96
C GLU A 122 -5.82 -8.18 -1.27
N GLY A 123 -6.17 -7.85 -0.05
CA GLY A 123 -7.12 -8.60 0.78
C GLY A 123 -8.13 -7.66 1.45
N ILE A 124 -8.90 -8.19 2.40
CA ILE A 124 -9.99 -7.48 3.09
C ILE A 124 -9.57 -6.11 3.62
N GLU A 125 -8.34 -5.99 4.14
CA GLU A 125 -7.82 -4.71 4.66
C GLU A 125 -7.62 -3.67 3.55
N MET A 126 -7.11 -4.10 2.38
CA MET A 126 -6.97 -3.20 1.23
C MET A 126 -8.33 -2.80 0.65
N GLU A 127 -9.27 -3.75 0.55
CA GLU A 127 -10.63 -3.45 0.12
C GLU A 127 -11.32 -2.46 1.05
N SER A 128 -11.17 -2.64 2.36
CA SER A 128 -11.71 -1.71 3.36
C SER A 128 -11.11 -0.31 3.21
N LEU A 129 -9.78 -0.24 3.07
CA LEU A 129 -9.08 1.02 2.85
C LEU A 129 -9.55 1.72 1.56
N ARG A 130 -9.71 0.98 0.45
CA ARG A 130 -10.23 1.54 -0.82
C ARG A 130 -11.64 2.08 -0.67
N LYS A 131 -12.51 1.41 0.09
CA LYS A 131 -13.87 1.90 0.40
C LYS A 131 -13.83 3.18 1.22
N ASP A 132 -13.02 3.24 2.27
CA ASP A 132 -12.83 4.43 3.09
C ASP A 132 -12.35 5.62 2.24
N VAL A 133 -11.33 5.41 1.41
CA VAL A 133 -10.79 6.45 0.51
C VAL A 133 -11.83 6.93 -0.49
N ALA A 134 -12.64 6.01 -1.05
CA ALA A 134 -13.69 6.37 -2.00
C ALA A 134 -14.72 7.34 -1.40
N THR A 135 -15.04 7.23 -0.11
CA THR A 135 -15.95 8.15 0.58
C THR A 135 -15.40 9.57 0.69
N MET A 136 -14.07 9.70 0.69
CA MET A 136 -13.37 10.98 0.85
C MET A 136 -12.86 11.59 -0.47
N LYS A 137 -13.06 10.89 -1.60
CA LYS A 137 -12.50 11.28 -2.89
C LYS A 137 -12.87 12.72 -3.30
N SER A 138 -14.11 13.12 -3.11
CA SER A 138 -14.58 14.47 -3.44
C SER A 138 -14.06 15.58 -2.52
N SER A 139 -13.39 15.23 -1.44
CA SER A 139 -12.84 16.18 -0.47
C SER A 139 -11.47 16.73 -0.87
N PHE A 140 -10.82 16.15 -1.88
CA PHE A 140 -9.51 16.53 -2.36
C PHE A 140 -9.54 16.81 -3.86
N LYS A 141 -8.59 17.60 -4.36
CA LYS A 141 -8.39 17.79 -5.81
C LYS A 141 -7.93 16.48 -6.44
N GLU A 142 -7.00 15.79 -5.77
CA GLU A 142 -6.54 14.49 -6.17
C GLU A 142 -6.21 13.61 -4.97
N ILE A 143 -6.58 12.34 -5.04
CA ILE A 143 -6.26 11.32 -4.05
C ILE A 143 -5.94 10.02 -4.77
N ARG A 144 -4.79 9.43 -4.47
CA ARG A 144 -4.30 8.20 -5.06
C ARG A 144 -3.98 7.20 -3.97
N ILE A 145 -4.15 5.93 -4.27
CA ILE A 145 -3.82 4.82 -3.39
C ILE A 145 -2.85 3.88 -4.08
N GLY A 146 -1.72 3.63 -3.44
CA GLY A 146 -0.72 2.67 -3.91
C GLY A 146 -1.18 1.24 -3.72
N ASN A 147 -0.55 0.34 -4.45
CA ASN A 147 -0.81 -1.08 -4.37
C ASN A 147 -0.18 -1.71 -3.11
N PRO A 148 -0.64 -2.88 -2.65
CA PRO A 148 0.05 -3.64 -1.62
C PRO A 148 1.40 -4.14 -2.13
N LEU A 149 2.22 -4.70 -1.22
CA LEU A 149 3.59 -5.14 -1.53
C LEU A 149 3.65 -6.21 -2.63
N LEU A 150 2.73 -7.16 -2.60
CA LEU A 150 2.65 -8.27 -3.56
C LEU A 150 1.45 -8.04 -4.47
N TYR A 151 1.66 -7.31 -5.56
CA TYR A 151 0.61 -6.96 -6.51
C TYR A 151 0.90 -7.46 -7.92
N THR A 152 2.14 -7.23 -8.41
CA THR A 152 2.57 -7.67 -9.74
C THR A 152 3.52 -8.89 -9.65
N PRO A 153 3.71 -9.66 -10.72
CA PRO A 153 4.72 -10.73 -10.76
C PRO A 153 6.11 -10.24 -10.37
N GLU A 154 6.50 -9.04 -10.79
CA GLU A 154 7.80 -8.43 -10.50
C GLU A 154 7.95 -8.16 -9.00
N ASP A 155 6.87 -7.78 -8.30
CA ASP A 155 6.89 -7.60 -6.85
C ASP A 155 7.19 -8.91 -6.13
N TYR A 156 6.58 -10.02 -6.59
CA TYR A 156 6.86 -11.36 -6.03
C TYR A 156 8.32 -11.74 -6.24
N GLU A 157 8.85 -11.54 -7.44
CA GLU A 157 10.27 -11.84 -7.73
C GLU A 157 11.20 -11.01 -6.84
N ALA A 158 10.93 -9.71 -6.68
CA ALA A 158 11.72 -8.82 -5.83
C ALA A 158 11.70 -9.26 -4.35
N VAL A 159 10.53 -9.64 -3.83
CA VAL A 159 10.38 -10.11 -2.45
C VAL A 159 11.06 -11.47 -2.26
N ILE A 160 10.92 -12.40 -3.20
CA ILE A 160 11.61 -13.69 -3.17
C ILE A 160 13.13 -13.48 -3.14
N ALA A 161 13.66 -12.62 -4.01
CA ALA A 161 15.09 -12.30 -4.05
C ALA A 161 15.58 -11.71 -2.71
N ALA A 162 14.77 -10.83 -2.10
CA ALA A 162 15.08 -10.25 -0.79
C ALA A 162 15.10 -11.32 0.33
N ILE A 163 14.14 -12.25 0.33
CA ILE A 163 14.07 -13.36 1.30
C ILE A 163 15.28 -14.27 1.14
N ILE A 164 15.62 -14.67 -0.09
CA ILE A 164 16.78 -15.53 -0.36
C ILE A 164 18.08 -14.86 0.07
N LYS A 165 18.25 -13.58 -0.23
CA LYS A 165 19.45 -12.81 0.15
C LYS A 165 19.65 -12.73 1.65
N ASN A 166 18.57 -12.66 2.43
CA ASN A 166 18.59 -12.50 3.88
C ASN A 166 18.31 -13.81 4.63
N GLY A 167 18.09 -14.91 3.91
CA GLY A 167 17.89 -16.24 4.49
C GLY A 167 19.15 -16.84 5.10
N ALA A 168 18.99 -17.99 5.74
CA ALA A 168 20.11 -18.74 6.31
C ALA A 168 21.10 -19.13 5.22
N LYS A 169 22.41 -18.92 5.48
CA LYS A 169 23.47 -19.31 4.56
C LYS A 169 23.80 -20.82 4.62
N GLU A 170 23.44 -21.42 5.75
CA GLU A 170 23.64 -22.86 6.01
C GLU A 170 22.34 -23.43 6.62
N GLY A 171 22.04 -24.70 6.32
CA GLY A 171 20.86 -25.38 6.79
C GLY A 171 19.64 -25.11 5.94
N ALA A 172 18.44 -25.15 6.56
CA ALA A 172 17.16 -24.92 5.91
C ALA A 172 16.51 -23.62 6.39
N THR A 173 15.88 -22.87 5.48
CA THR A 173 15.01 -21.73 5.82
C THR A 173 13.57 -22.19 5.74
N LEU A 174 12.82 -22.08 6.85
CA LEU A 174 11.39 -22.32 6.90
C LEU A 174 10.65 -20.99 6.84
N LEU A 175 9.81 -20.82 5.83
CA LEU A 175 8.92 -19.68 5.71
C LEU A 175 7.54 -20.05 6.28
N VAL A 176 7.05 -19.24 7.21
CA VAL A 176 5.75 -19.44 7.84
C VAL A 176 4.90 -18.21 7.57
N GLY A 177 3.73 -18.41 6.97
CA GLY A 177 2.76 -17.37 6.68
C GLY A 177 1.48 -17.56 7.51
N HIS A 178 0.75 -16.46 7.73
CA HIS A 178 -0.55 -16.47 8.39
C HIS A 178 -1.62 -17.18 7.53
N GLY A 179 -1.46 -17.14 6.22
CA GLY A 179 -2.49 -17.58 5.27
C GLY A 179 -3.56 -16.52 5.03
N THR A 180 -4.41 -16.80 4.03
CA THR A 180 -5.53 -15.94 3.64
C THR A 180 -6.69 -16.80 3.16
N TYR A 181 -7.89 -16.25 3.16
CA TYR A 181 -9.08 -16.92 2.63
C TYR A 181 -9.26 -16.74 1.11
N THR A 182 -8.41 -15.97 0.46
CA THR A 182 -8.45 -15.69 -0.99
C THR A 182 -7.30 -16.36 -1.70
#